data_c95633cb8c7c678706b6c1a233d36aa9
#
_entry.id   c95633cb8c7c678706b6c1a233d36aa9
#
_cell.length_a   1.000
_cell.length_b   1.000
_cell.length_c   1.000
_cell.angle_alpha   90.00
_cell.angle_beta   90.00
_cell.angle_gamma   90.00
#
_symmetry.space_group_name_H-M   'P 1'
#
loop_
_entity.id
_entity.type
_entity.pdbx_description
1 polymer ?
#
loop_
_entity_poly.entity_id
_entity_poly.type
_entity_poly.pdbx_seq_one_letter_code
_entity_poly.pdbx_strand_id
1 'polypeptide(L)'
;MILVEGLFDLAVLWQAGFRNTTCAIGTHLSSTHLAQLYDPPGRAVYIAFDRDDNQAGQRAAHRLALHLKSLGFPVHIVHLPQGQDPNSYFVAGAAAADFNACLEQAEPL
;
A
#
# COMPACT_ATOMS: atom_id res chain seq x y z
N MET A 1 -6.92 -4.34 -3.42
CA MET A 1 -5.53 -4.29 -3.96
C MET A 1 -4.67 -3.47 -3.02
N ILE A 2 -3.55 -4.01 -2.62
CA ILE A 2 -2.60 -3.33 -1.74
C ILE A 2 -1.43 -2.86 -2.60
N LEU A 3 -1.08 -1.57 -2.52
CA LEU A 3 0.08 -1.01 -3.21
C LEU A 3 1.20 -0.78 -2.21
N VAL A 4 2.38 -1.30 -2.50
CA VAL A 4 3.58 -1.07 -1.71
C VAL A 4 4.67 -0.45 -2.57
N GLU A 5 5.70 0.12 -1.92
CA GLU A 5 6.75 0.85 -2.61
C GLU A 5 7.91 -0.05 -3.03
N GLY A 6 8.23 -1.07 -2.24
CA GLY A 6 9.41 -1.91 -2.44
C GLY A 6 9.10 -3.36 -2.72
N LEU A 7 10.02 -4.04 -3.41
CA LEU A 7 9.88 -5.46 -3.74
C LEU A 7 9.93 -6.35 -2.50
N PHE A 8 10.70 -5.98 -1.48
CA PHE A 8 10.75 -6.75 -0.23
C PHE A 8 9.43 -6.66 0.51
N ASP A 9 8.76 -5.51 0.48
CA ASP A 9 7.43 -5.34 1.06
C ASP A 9 6.44 -6.25 0.37
N LEU A 10 6.48 -6.31 -0.95
CA LEU A 10 5.64 -7.19 -1.74
C LEU A 10 5.86 -8.66 -1.35
N ALA A 11 7.13 -9.09 -1.28
CA ALA A 11 7.46 -10.48 -0.95
C ALA A 11 6.96 -10.87 0.44
N VAL A 12 7.15 -10.01 1.43
CA VAL A 12 6.73 -10.26 2.81
C VAL A 12 5.22 -10.37 2.91
N LEU A 13 4.48 -9.48 2.25
CA LEU A 13 3.03 -9.53 2.27
C LEU A 13 2.49 -10.77 1.55
N TRP A 14 3.10 -11.18 0.46
CA TRP A 14 2.73 -12.41 -0.23
C TRP A 14 2.93 -13.64 0.65
N GLN A 15 4.07 -13.70 1.38
CA GLN A 15 4.34 -14.78 2.32
C GLN A 15 3.34 -14.84 3.47
N ALA A 16 2.87 -13.66 3.90
CA ALA A 16 1.87 -13.57 4.97
C ALA A 16 0.44 -13.84 4.50
N GLY A 17 0.24 -14.07 3.20
CA GLY A 17 -1.07 -14.40 2.65
C GLY A 17 -1.78 -13.25 1.94
N PHE A 18 -1.20 -12.06 1.90
CA PHE A 18 -1.78 -10.89 1.23
C PHE A 18 -1.38 -10.89 -0.24
N ARG A 19 -2.03 -11.75 -1.03
CA ARG A 19 -1.67 -11.99 -2.43
C ARG A 19 -2.27 -10.99 -3.41
N ASN A 20 -3.14 -10.13 -2.92
CA ASN A 20 -3.70 -9.00 -3.66
C ASN A 20 -2.81 -7.76 -3.54
N THR A 21 -1.50 -7.95 -3.56
CA THR A 21 -0.50 -6.89 -3.39
C THR A 21 0.29 -6.71 -4.67
N THR A 22 0.58 -5.45 -5.02
CA THR A 22 1.47 -5.12 -6.11
C THR A 22 2.42 -3.99 -5.70
N CYS A 23 3.52 -3.84 -6.42
CA CYS A 23 4.55 -2.86 -6.10
C CYS A 23 4.50 -1.70 -7.11
N ALA A 24 4.44 -0.47 -6.59
CA ALA A 24 4.53 0.76 -7.39
C ALA A 24 5.94 1.31 -7.27
N ILE A 25 6.83 0.88 -8.16
CA ILE A 25 8.24 1.25 -8.11
C ILE A 25 8.39 2.76 -8.40
N GLY A 26 9.12 3.45 -7.53
CA GLY A 26 9.39 4.87 -7.68
C GLY A 26 8.15 5.76 -7.57
N THR A 27 7.12 5.31 -6.89
CA THR A 27 5.86 6.01 -6.68
C THR A 27 5.06 6.30 -7.96
N HIS A 28 5.44 5.65 -9.08
CA HIS A 28 4.72 5.76 -10.33
C HIS A 28 3.97 4.47 -10.65
N LEU A 29 2.77 4.63 -11.18
CA LEU A 29 1.99 3.53 -11.70
C LEU A 29 2.09 3.51 -13.21
N SER A 30 2.51 2.38 -13.77
CA SER A 30 2.51 2.16 -15.21
C SER A 30 1.09 1.94 -15.71
N SER A 31 0.91 2.00 -17.04
CA SER A 31 -0.38 1.66 -17.64
C SER A 31 -0.80 0.21 -17.35
N THR A 32 0.18 -0.69 -17.22
CA THR A 32 -0.09 -2.08 -16.84
C THR A 32 -0.64 -2.16 -15.42
N HIS A 33 -0.06 -1.43 -14.46
CA HIS A 33 -0.59 -1.37 -13.09
C HIS A 33 -2.00 -0.83 -13.06
N LEU A 34 -2.28 0.24 -13.81
CA LEU A 34 -3.62 0.82 -13.85
C LEU A 34 -4.63 -0.17 -14.43
N ALA A 35 -4.24 -0.91 -15.48
CA ALA A 35 -5.11 -1.93 -16.07
C ALA A 35 -5.46 -3.02 -15.04
N GLN A 36 -4.48 -3.44 -14.24
CA GLN A 36 -4.73 -4.41 -13.17
C GLN A 36 -5.70 -3.89 -12.12
N LEU A 37 -5.62 -2.60 -11.80
CA LEU A 37 -6.51 -1.98 -10.81
C LEU A 37 -7.95 -1.86 -11.32
N TYR A 38 -8.14 -1.70 -12.63
CA TYR A 38 -9.47 -1.61 -13.22
C TYR A 38 -10.20 -2.96 -13.32
N ASP A 39 -9.52 -4.06 -13.11
CA ASP A 39 -10.11 -5.40 -13.22
C ASP A 39 -10.02 -6.13 -11.86
N PRO A 40 -11.14 -6.27 -11.10
CA PRO A 40 -12.50 -5.80 -11.41
C PRO A 40 -12.71 -4.30 -11.18
N PRO A 41 -13.69 -3.69 -11.86
CA PRO A 41 -14.00 -2.28 -11.66
C PRO A 41 -14.45 -2.00 -10.22
N GLY A 42 -14.13 -0.79 -9.73
CA GLY A 42 -14.54 -0.36 -8.39
C GLY A 42 -13.71 -0.96 -7.26
N ARG A 43 -12.60 -1.61 -7.58
CA ARG A 43 -11.71 -2.22 -6.58
C ARG A 43 -11.15 -1.15 -5.65
N ALA A 44 -11.25 -1.39 -4.33
CA ALA A 44 -10.62 -0.54 -3.34
C ALA A 44 -9.09 -0.71 -3.38
N VAL A 45 -8.37 0.40 -3.24
CA VAL A 45 -6.91 0.44 -3.25
C VAL A 45 -6.41 0.87 -1.88
N TYR A 46 -5.52 0.09 -1.31
CA TYR A 46 -4.88 0.36 -0.01
C TYR A 46 -3.41 0.68 -0.26
N ILE A 47 -2.99 1.89 0.08
CA ILE A 47 -1.61 2.33 -0.13
C ILE A 47 -0.84 2.16 1.16
N ALA A 48 0.14 1.25 1.16
CA ALA A 48 0.99 0.93 2.31
C ALA A 48 2.45 1.27 1.99
N PHE A 49 2.74 2.56 1.89
CA PHE A 49 4.08 3.06 1.60
C PHE A 49 4.87 3.25 2.89
N ASP A 50 6.19 3.39 2.73
CA ASP A 50 7.11 3.54 3.84
C ASP A 50 6.74 4.76 4.68
N ARG A 51 6.85 4.60 6.01
CA ARG A 51 6.64 5.68 6.95
C ARG A 51 7.99 6.10 7.52
N ASP A 52 8.69 6.95 6.77
CA ASP A 52 10.02 7.43 7.15
C ASP A 52 9.97 8.73 7.96
N ASP A 53 11.13 9.09 8.56
CA ASP A 53 11.22 10.25 9.45
C ASP A 53 11.02 11.57 8.72
N ASN A 54 11.37 11.66 7.44
CA ASN A 54 11.20 12.88 6.65
C ASN A 54 9.83 12.96 5.96
N GLN A 55 8.98 11.96 6.15
CA GLN A 55 7.63 11.88 5.60
C GLN A 55 7.57 11.88 4.06
N ALA A 56 8.66 11.59 3.39
CA ALA A 56 8.68 11.54 1.92
C ALA A 56 7.73 10.47 1.40
N GLY A 57 7.75 9.28 2.02
CA GLY A 57 6.83 8.19 1.66
C GLY A 57 5.38 8.56 1.90
N GLN A 58 5.09 9.30 2.98
CA GLN A 58 3.74 9.77 3.29
C GLN A 58 3.22 10.75 2.23
N ARG A 59 4.08 11.69 1.81
CA ARG A 59 3.70 12.65 0.77
C ARG A 59 3.50 11.98 -0.58
N ALA A 60 4.37 11.01 -0.91
CA ALA A 60 4.24 10.24 -2.14
C ALA A 60 2.95 9.42 -2.14
N ALA A 61 2.64 8.77 -1.02
CA ALA A 61 1.40 8.00 -0.87
C ALA A 61 0.18 8.89 -1.04
N HIS A 62 0.22 10.08 -0.46
CA HIS A 62 -0.90 11.03 -0.55
C HIS A 62 -1.13 11.52 -1.98
N ARG A 63 -0.05 11.86 -2.69
CA ARG A 63 -0.14 12.28 -4.10
C ARG A 63 -0.72 11.16 -4.97
N LEU A 64 -0.25 9.92 -4.77
CA LEU A 64 -0.75 8.77 -5.51
C LEU A 64 -2.22 8.52 -5.19
N ALA A 65 -2.60 8.63 -3.92
CA ALA A 65 -3.97 8.46 -3.48
C ALA A 65 -4.92 9.45 -4.16
N LEU A 66 -4.53 10.73 -4.21
CA LEU A 66 -5.33 11.75 -4.88
C LEU A 66 -5.47 11.47 -6.37
N HIS A 67 -4.39 11.01 -7.02
CA HIS A 67 -4.42 10.65 -8.43
C HIS A 67 -5.39 9.50 -8.69
N LEU A 68 -5.28 8.42 -7.90
CA LEU A 68 -6.17 7.27 -8.04
C LEU A 68 -7.62 7.62 -7.75
N LYS A 69 -7.85 8.47 -6.74
CA LYS A 69 -9.21 8.93 -6.45
C LYS A 69 -9.79 9.72 -7.62
N SER A 70 -8.99 10.54 -8.29
CA SER A 70 -9.42 11.28 -9.48
C SER A 70 -9.81 10.36 -10.64
N LEU A 71 -9.26 9.14 -10.66
CA LEU A 71 -9.59 8.11 -11.65
C LEU A 71 -10.80 7.26 -11.25
N GLY A 72 -11.40 7.53 -10.09
CA GLY A 72 -12.62 6.86 -9.64
C GLY A 72 -12.41 5.67 -8.71
N PHE A 73 -11.20 5.43 -8.22
CA PHE A 73 -10.95 4.34 -7.26
C PHE A 73 -11.28 4.76 -5.84
N PRO A 74 -11.93 3.89 -5.04
CA PRO A 74 -11.92 4.05 -3.58
C PRO A 74 -10.50 3.83 -3.06
N VAL A 75 -9.96 4.80 -2.32
CA VAL A 75 -8.56 4.76 -1.87
C VAL A 75 -8.49 4.89 -0.36
N HIS A 76 -7.60 4.09 0.25
CA HIS A 76 -7.32 4.11 1.68
C HIS A 76 -5.81 4.21 1.90
N ILE A 77 -5.41 5.00 2.87
CA ILE A 77 -4.00 5.10 3.29
C ILE A 77 -3.81 4.21 4.51
N VAL A 78 -2.88 3.27 4.42
CA VAL A 78 -2.52 2.38 5.52
C VAL A 78 -1.44 3.06 6.37
N HIS A 79 -1.70 3.15 7.68
CA HIS A 79 -0.75 3.74 8.62
C HIS A 79 -0.05 2.64 9.41
N LEU A 80 1.26 2.50 9.17
CA LEU A 80 2.14 1.64 9.97
C LEU A 80 2.83 2.49 11.03
N PRO A 81 3.42 1.87 12.07
CA PRO A 81 4.21 2.63 13.04
C PRO A 81 5.31 3.43 12.36
N GLN A 82 5.63 4.60 12.89
CA GLN A 82 6.61 5.49 12.30
C GLN A 82 7.96 4.80 12.14
N GLY A 83 8.62 5.03 10.99
CA GLY A 83 9.88 4.38 10.66
C GLY A 83 9.74 2.97 10.12
N GLN A 84 8.51 2.50 9.94
CA GLN A 84 8.25 1.14 9.48
C GLN A 84 7.71 1.13 8.05
N ASP A 85 8.19 0.17 7.26
CA ASP A 85 7.54 -0.29 6.03
C ASP A 85 6.96 -1.68 6.29
N PRO A 86 6.19 -2.28 5.37
CA PRO A 86 5.64 -3.62 5.61
C PRO A 86 6.72 -4.65 5.92
N ASN A 87 7.86 -4.61 5.22
CA ASN A 87 8.93 -5.56 5.49
C ASN A 87 9.48 -5.44 6.91
N SER A 88 9.85 -4.23 7.34
CA SER A 88 10.38 -4.03 8.70
C SER A 88 9.34 -4.34 9.77
N TYR A 89 8.07 -4.09 9.51
CA TYR A 89 6.99 -4.38 10.42
C TYR A 89 6.91 -5.88 10.72
N PHE A 90 6.94 -6.73 9.68
CA PHE A 90 6.93 -8.18 9.86
C PHE A 90 8.23 -8.71 10.45
N VAL A 91 9.39 -8.15 10.05
CA VAL A 91 10.69 -8.54 10.61
C VAL A 91 10.74 -8.25 12.11
N ALA A 92 10.10 -7.17 12.56
CA ALA A 92 10.02 -6.82 13.97
C ALA A 92 9.06 -7.72 14.77
N GLY A 93 8.38 -8.66 14.13
CA GLY A 93 7.55 -9.65 14.80
C GLY A 93 6.05 -9.51 14.59
N ALA A 94 5.60 -8.60 13.76
CA ALA A 94 4.18 -8.46 13.46
C ALA A 94 3.66 -9.72 12.76
N ALA A 95 2.43 -10.10 13.08
CA ALA A 95 1.74 -11.21 12.44
C ALA A 95 0.79 -10.69 11.35
N ALA A 96 0.30 -11.61 10.52
CA ALA A 96 -0.69 -11.26 9.48
C ALA A 96 -1.91 -10.54 10.08
N ALA A 97 -2.37 -10.97 11.26
CA ALA A 97 -3.50 -10.32 11.95
C ALA A 97 -3.21 -8.86 12.29
N ASP A 98 -1.96 -8.52 12.64
CA ASP A 98 -1.58 -7.15 12.95
C ASP A 98 -1.66 -6.27 11.71
N PHE A 99 -1.17 -6.76 10.57
CA PHE A 99 -1.26 -6.01 9.32
C PHE A 99 -2.71 -5.89 8.86
N ASN A 100 -3.50 -6.95 9.02
CA ASN A 100 -4.92 -6.89 8.67
C ASN A 100 -5.65 -5.82 9.49
N ALA A 101 -5.30 -5.67 10.77
CA ALA A 101 -5.85 -4.59 11.60
C ALA A 101 -5.48 -3.21 11.05
N CYS A 102 -4.26 -3.05 10.53
CA CYS A 102 -3.85 -1.81 9.87
C CYS A 102 -4.69 -1.52 8.63
N LEU A 103 -5.01 -2.55 7.85
CA LEU A 103 -5.90 -2.40 6.68
C LEU A 103 -7.30 -1.98 7.11
N GLU A 104 -7.84 -2.58 8.17
CA GLU A 104 -9.16 -2.24 8.67
C GLU A 104 -9.24 -0.82 9.20
N GLN A 105 -8.13 -0.30 9.72
CA GLN A 105 -8.04 1.06 10.27
C GLN A 105 -7.50 2.07 9.26
N ALA A 106 -7.32 1.68 8.01
CA ALA A 106 -6.78 2.56 6.98
C ALA A 106 -7.68 3.78 6.79
N GLU A 107 -7.03 4.92 6.56
CA GLU A 107 -7.72 6.20 6.40
C GLU A 107 -8.34 6.31 5.02
N PRO A 108 -9.68 6.42 4.90
CA PRO A 108 -10.30 6.62 3.59
C PRO A 108 -10.08 8.05 3.10
N LEU A 109 -9.92 8.18 1.80
CA LEU A 109 -9.76 9.47 1.13
C LEU A 109 -11.05 9.91 0.46
#